data_91dc530d8b13ce2e4948cb6b64af17c3
#
_entry.id   91dc530d8b13ce2e4948cb6b64af17c3
#
_cell.length_a   1.000
_cell.length_b   1.000
_cell.length_c   1.000
_cell.angle_alpha   90.00
_cell.angle_beta   90.00
_cell.angle_gamma   90.00
#
_symmetry.space_group_name_H-M   'P 1'
#
loop_
_entity.id
_entity.type
_entity.pdbx_description
1 polymer ?
#
loop_
_entity_poly.entity_id
_entity_poly.type
_entity_poly.pdbx_seq_one_letter_code
_entity_poly.pdbx_strand_id
1 'polypeptide(L)'
;QLSESEEKLIIEKDQFGINAWRDLRRAWLNTRTFEVEIKGEKQTVPFVEAYGFTYGPDRSARMSGTKSIGSVLARDGEIFSSALRNICNDWVSICNRRKYRSPMEASLIDNDVDQQVIDNLLKAIENNTGLFQRYLRLKAKIMNLPKLGGHDIFAPIPDAPDTKFDYDKAQTLIIEAYQRFDEDYAFAVKDMFTKNHIDSTPRLGKANGAFSWDWYEGKSAYILNNFNEALMDVYTLSHELGHATHTYYYERSQTILNVG
;
A
#
# COMPACT_ATOMS: atom_id res chain seq x y z
N GLN A 1 16.19 27.35 -5.07
CA GLN A 1 14.79 27.33 -5.53
C GLN A 1 14.76 27.66 -7.01
N LEU A 2 13.87 27.05 -7.76
CA LEU A 2 13.59 27.36 -9.17
C LEU A 2 12.65 28.56 -9.26
N SER A 3 12.62 29.19 -10.43
CA SER A 3 11.62 30.23 -10.72
C SER A 3 10.24 29.61 -10.88
N GLU A 4 9.17 30.38 -10.72
CA GLU A 4 7.79 29.96 -10.91
C GLU A 4 7.56 29.36 -12.32
N SER A 5 8.17 29.95 -13.33
CA SER A 5 8.08 29.46 -14.71
C SER A 5 8.75 28.10 -14.91
N GLU A 6 9.89 27.86 -14.25
CA GLU A 6 10.55 26.56 -14.26
C GLU A 6 9.74 25.49 -13.52
N GLU A 7 9.16 25.84 -12.35
CA GLU A 7 8.30 24.92 -11.62
C GLU A 7 7.05 24.53 -12.44
N LYS A 8 6.38 25.49 -13.05
CA LYS A 8 5.24 25.22 -13.94
C LYS A 8 5.63 24.30 -15.11
N LEU A 9 6.77 24.55 -15.74
CA LEU A 9 7.24 23.71 -16.84
C LEU A 9 7.54 22.29 -16.36
N ILE A 10 8.15 22.11 -15.19
CA ILE A 10 8.40 20.80 -14.61
C ILE A 10 7.08 20.06 -14.36
N ILE A 11 6.10 20.69 -13.70
CA ILE A 11 4.79 20.10 -13.42
C ILE A 11 4.08 19.65 -14.70
N GLU A 12 4.08 20.49 -15.74
CA GLU A 12 3.49 20.14 -17.03
C GLU A 12 4.18 18.93 -17.68
N LYS A 13 5.51 18.90 -17.64
CA LYS A 13 6.29 17.80 -18.23
C LYS A 13 6.15 16.51 -17.44
N ASP A 14 6.05 16.59 -16.13
CA ASP A 14 5.94 15.43 -15.25
C ASP A 14 4.63 14.66 -15.47
N GLN A 15 3.54 15.34 -15.84
CA GLN A 15 2.27 14.68 -16.15
C GLN A 15 2.41 13.64 -17.28
N PHE A 16 3.18 13.95 -18.32
CA PHE A 16 3.36 13.08 -19.49
C PHE A 16 4.78 12.49 -19.57
N GLY A 17 5.66 12.85 -18.65
CA GLY A 17 7.02 12.36 -18.51
C GLY A 17 7.16 11.31 -17.41
N ILE A 18 7.59 11.73 -16.23
CA ILE A 18 7.90 10.83 -15.12
C ILE A 18 6.68 10.02 -14.65
N ASN A 19 5.49 10.62 -14.63
CA ASN A 19 4.27 9.94 -14.20
C ASN A 19 3.81 8.88 -15.20
N ALA A 20 4.11 9.04 -16.49
CA ALA A 20 3.76 8.09 -17.54
C ALA A 20 4.39 6.69 -17.31
N TRP A 21 5.55 6.60 -16.65
CA TRP A 21 6.16 5.31 -16.32
C TRP A 21 5.32 4.50 -15.31
N ARG A 22 4.68 5.16 -14.37
CA ARG A 22 3.75 4.51 -13.42
C ARG A 22 2.49 4.03 -14.13
N ASP A 23 1.96 4.85 -15.03
CA ASP A 23 0.78 4.50 -15.82
C ASP A 23 1.07 3.34 -16.78
N LEU A 24 2.24 3.33 -17.41
CA LEU A 24 2.70 2.21 -18.24
C LEU A 24 2.74 0.90 -17.43
N ARG A 25 3.32 0.92 -16.23
CA ARG A 25 3.35 -0.26 -15.36
C ARG A 25 1.94 -0.73 -15.00
N ARG A 26 1.03 0.19 -14.66
CA ARG A 26 -0.37 -0.13 -14.33
C ARG A 26 -1.08 -0.75 -15.54
N ALA A 27 -0.98 -0.12 -16.71
CA ALA A 27 -1.58 -0.63 -17.94
C ALA A 27 -1.01 -2.02 -18.30
N TRP A 28 0.30 -2.19 -18.18
CA TRP A 28 0.97 -3.47 -18.44
C TRP A 28 0.43 -4.57 -17.49
N LEU A 29 0.36 -4.34 -16.18
CA LEU A 29 -0.17 -5.32 -15.22
C LEU A 29 -1.62 -5.69 -15.51
N ASN A 30 -2.46 -4.72 -15.87
CA ASN A 30 -3.87 -4.95 -16.14
C ASN A 30 -4.15 -5.74 -17.43
N THR A 31 -3.16 -5.80 -18.34
CA THR A 31 -3.28 -6.54 -19.61
C THR A 31 -2.66 -7.93 -19.54
N ARG A 32 -2.01 -8.31 -18.44
CA ARG A 32 -1.34 -9.62 -18.30
C ARG A 32 -2.22 -10.63 -17.59
N THR A 33 -2.03 -11.88 -17.96
CA THR A 33 -2.62 -13.04 -17.30
C THR A 33 -1.52 -13.90 -16.69
N PHE A 34 -1.88 -14.63 -15.65
CA PHE A 34 -0.96 -15.41 -14.83
C PHE A 34 -1.47 -16.85 -14.72
N GLU A 35 -0.65 -17.80 -15.11
CA GLU A 35 -0.97 -19.21 -14.93
C GLU A 35 -0.63 -19.63 -13.51
N VAL A 36 -1.63 -20.08 -12.75
CA VAL A 36 -1.49 -20.58 -11.38
C VAL A 36 -2.01 -22.01 -11.32
N GLU A 37 -1.41 -22.82 -10.47
CA GLU A 37 -1.87 -24.19 -10.22
C GLU A 37 -2.45 -24.26 -8.79
N ILE A 38 -3.73 -24.58 -8.70
CA ILE A 38 -4.48 -24.67 -7.46
C ILE A 38 -5.06 -26.08 -7.35
N LYS A 39 -4.68 -26.81 -6.31
CA LYS A 39 -5.12 -28.21 -6.07
C LYS A 39 -4.90 -29.15 -7.28
N GLY A 40 -3.81 -28.89 -8.04
CA GLY A 40 -3.46 -29.67 -9.23
C GLY A 40 -4.13 -29.22 -10.54
N GLU A 41 -5.01 -28.25 -10.51
CA GLU A 41 -5.66 -27.66 -11.67
C GLU A 41 -4.99 -26.35 -12.08
N LYS A 42 -4.68 -26.20 -13.37
CA LYS A 42 -4.13 -24.96 -13.92
C LYS A 42 -5.23 -23.99 -14.27
N GLN A 43 -5.06 -22.76 -13.83
CA GLN A 43 -5.99 -21.66 -14.08
C GLN A 43 -5.22 -20.46 -14.63
N THR A 44 -5.87 -19.70 -15.50
CA THR A 44 -5.33 -18.43 -16.03
C THR A 44 -6.13 -17.30 -15.42
N VAL A 45 -5.46 -16.48 -14.61
CA VAL A 45 -6.10 -15.46 -13.78
C VAL A 45 -5.47 -14.08 -13.97
N PRO A 46 -6.16 -12.98 -13.68
CA PRO A 46 -5.57 -11.64 -13.64
C PRO A 46 -4.57 -11.48 -12.47
N PHE A 47 -3.78 -10.40 -12.50
CA PHE A 47 -2.76 -10.13 -11.49
C PHE A 47 -3.28 -10.16 -10.05
N VAL A 48 -4.43 -9.53 -9.82
CA VAL A 48 -5.02 -9.41 -8.46
C VAL A 48 -5.33 -10.77 -7.86
N GLU A 49 -5.89 -11.65 -8.65
CA GLU A 49 -6.22 -13.00 -8.20
C GLU A 49 -4.94 -13.83 -7.98
N ALA A 50 -3.97 -13.77 -8.91
CA ALA A 50 -2.67 -14.41 -8.75
C ALA A 50 -1.94 -13.91 -7.47
N TYR A 51 -2.03 -12.62 -7.18
CA TYR A 51 -1.47 -12.00 -5.98
C TYR A 51 -2.24 -12.43 -4.71
N GLY A 52 -3.56 -12.53 -4.79
CA GLY A 52 -4.39 -13.03 -3.68
C GLY A 52 -3.98 -14.42 -3.19
N PHE A 53 -3.62 -15.32 -4.09
CA PHE A 53 -3.11 -16.65 -3.70
C PHE A 53 -1.85 -16.60 -2.84
N THR A 54 -1.01 -15.55 -2.96
CA THR A 54 0.23 -15.44 -2.17
C THR A 54 -0.02 -15.25 -0.66
N TYR A 55 -1.24 -14.94 -0.25
CA TYR A 55 -1.67 -14.79 1.15
C TYR A 55 -2.52 -15.96 1.65
N GLY A 56 -2.91 -16.89 0.78
CA GLY A 56 -3.80 -17.99 1.11
C GLY A 56 -3.18 -19.04 2.04
N PRO A 57 -3.99 -19.92 2.65
CA PRO A 57 -3.52 -20.99 3.54
C PRO A 57 -2.78 -22.10 2.78
N ASP A 58 -3.14 -22.39 1.53
CA ASP A 58 -2.51 -23.41 0.71
C ASP A 58 -1.12 -22.98 0.25
N ARG A 59 -0.09 -23.68 0.74
CA ARG A 59 1.30 -23.40 0.40
C ARG A 59 1.61 -23.62 -1.08
N SER A 60 1.01 -24.62 -1.72
CA SER A 60 1.24 -24.90 -3.14
C SER A 60 0.67 -23.79 -4.01
N ALA A 61 -0.50 -23.28 -3.68
CA ALA A 61 -1.10 -22.12 -4.33
C ALA A 61 -0.25 -20.85 -4.15
N ARG A 62 0.27 -20.58 -2.93
CA ARG A 62 1.18 -19.46 -2.68
C ARG A 62 2.45 -19.55 -3.54
N MET A 63 3.06 -20.73 -3.60
CA MET A 63 4.25 -20.98 -4.44
C MET A 63 3.95 -20.77 -5.91
N SER A 64 2.84 -21.29 -6.40
CA SER A 64 2.42 -21.16 -7.78
C SER A 64 2.16 -19.71 -8.15
N GLY A 65 1.39 -18.96 -7.36
CA GLY A 65 1.13 -17.54 -7.55
C GLY A 65 2.43 -16.71 -7.58
N THR A 66 3.30 -16.90 -6.57
CA THR A 66 4.59 -16.20 -6.51
C THR A 66 5.47 -16.49 -7.72
N LYS A 67 5.58 -17.75 -8.12
CA LYS A 67 6.37 -18.17 -9.28
C LYS A 67 5.81 -17.61 -10.58
N SER A 68 4.50 -17.68 -10.77
CA SER A 68 3.83 -17.15 -11.95
C SER A 68 4.07 -15.65 -12.11
N ILE A 69 3.81 -14.87 -11.04
CA ILE A 69 4.06 -13.43 -11.03
C ILE A 69 5.52 -13.12 -11.37
N GLY A 70 6.46 -13.77 -10.69
CA GLY A 70 7.89 -13.57 -10.93
C GLY A 70 8.29 -13.91 -12.38
N SER A 71 7.76 -14.99 -12.94
CA SER A 71 8.08 -15.42 -14.31
C SER A 71 7.53 -14.45 -15.36
N VAL A 72 6.30 -13.95 -15.18
CA VAL A 72 5.69 -12.98 -16.10
C VAL A 72 6.42 -11.64 -16.03
N LEU A 73 6.75 -11.14 -14.84
CA LEU A 73 7.54 -9.92 -14.68
C LEU A 73 8.94 -10.03 -15.27
N ALA A 74 9.60 -11.18 -15.10
CA ALA A 74 10.95 -11.40 -15.62
C ALA A 74 11.04 -11.40 -17.14
N ARG A 75 9.98 -11.80 -17.85
CA ARG A 75 9.95 -11.77 -19.33
C ARG A 75 10.13 -10.35 -19.88
N ASP A 76 9.54 -9.38 -19.21
CA ASP A 76 9.57 -7.98 -19.61
C ASP A 76 10.53 -7.14 -18.74
N GLY A 77 11.50 -7.80 -18.11
CA GLY A 77 12.45 -7.19 -17.17
C GLY A 77 13.23 -6.02 -17.78
N GLU A 78 13.56 -6.05 -19.06
CA GLU A 78 14.25 -4.94 -19.75
C GLU A 78 13.37 -3.69 -19.85
N ILE A 79 12.06 -3.85 -20.07
CA ILE A 79 11.10 -2.72 -20.07
C ILE A 79 11.09 -2.05 -18.69
N PHE A 80 10.98 -2.84 -17.62
CA PHE A 80 10.96 -2.32 -16.25
C PHE A 80 12.30 -1.73 -15.84
N SER A 81 13.42 -2.34 -16.26
CA SER A 81 14.75 -1.80 -16.02
C SER A 81 14.94 -0.45 -16.72
N SER A 82 14.45 -0.32 -17.95
CA SER A 82 14.48 0.94 -18.68
C SER A 82 13.63 2.01 -18.01
N ALA A 83 12.40 1.67 -17.60
CA ALA A 83 11.53 2.58 -16.89
C ALA A 83 12.18 3.06 -15.57
N LEU A 84 12.73 2.14 -14.78
CA LEU A 84 13.39 2.46 -13.50
C LEU A 84 14.62 3.36 -13.72
N ARG A 85 15.45 3.06 -14.72
CA ARG A 85 16.60 3.93 -15.06
C ARG A 85 16.16 5.35 -15.39
N ASN A 86 15.08 5.50 -16.16
CA ASN A 86 14.57 6.82 -16.54
C ASN A 86 14.02 7.57 -15.30
N ILE A 87 13.28 6.89 -14.43
CA ILE A 87 12.79 7.46 -13.16
C ILE A 87 13.98 7.93 -12.30
N CYS A 88 15.00 7.09 -12.13
CA CYS A 88 16.18 7.46 -11.33
C CYS A 88 16.97 8.62 -11.95
N ASN A 89 17.14 8.61 -13.28
CA ASN A 89 17.88 9.68 -13.98
C ASN A 89 17.12 11.01 -13.90
N ASP A 90 15.80 10.99 -14.07
CA ASP A 90 14.97 12.17 -13.90
C ASP A 90 15.08 12.73 -12.48
N TRP A 91 14.95 11.87 -11.47
CA TRP A 91 15.11 12.25 -10.07
C TRP A 91 16.47 12.91 -9.79
N VAL A 92 17.57 12.30 -10.25
CA VAL A 92 18.91 12.86 -10.10
C VAL A 92 19.04 14.20 -10.83
N SER A 93 18.47 14.31 -12.04
CA SER A 93 18.49 15.55 -12.83
C SER A 93 17.74 16.68 -12.10
N ILE A 94 16.56 16.41 -11.56
CA ILE A 94 15.78 17.39 -10.79
C ILE A 94 16.48 17.77 -9.49
N CYS A 95 17.04 16.80 -8.75
CA CYS A 95 17.82 17.09 -7.55
C CYS A 95 18.99 18.02 -7.83
N ASN A 96 19.74 17.77 -8.91
CA ASN A 96 20.86 18.64 -9.31
C ASN A 96 20.38 20.03 -9.71
N ARG A 97 19.29 20.14 -10.46
CA ARG A 97 18.71 21.42 -10.88
C ARG A 97 18.21 22.24 -9.69
N ARG A 98 17.60 21.59 -8.70
CA ARG A 98 17.16 22.21 -7.44
C ARG A 98 18.31 22.48 -6.46
N LYS A 99 19.50 21.99 -6.77
CA LYS A 99 20.72 22.09 -5.94
C LYS A 99 20.54 21.42 -4.57
N TYR A 100 19.82 20.30 -4.54
CA TYR A 100 19.72 19.48 -3.34
C TYR A 100 21.08 18.85 -3.01
N ARG A 101 21.40 18.78 -1.73
CA ARG A 101 22.65 18.20 -1.21
C ARG A 101 22.69 16.68 -1.37
N SER A 102 21.52 16.05 -1.43
CA SER A 102 21.36 14.62 -1.65
C SER A 102 19.98 14.33 -2.29
N PRO A 103 19.78 13.15 -2.90
CA PRO A 103 18.45 12.72 -3.37
C PRO A 103 17.41 12.60 -2.26
N MET A 104 17.82 12.47 -0.99
CA MET A 104 16.93 12.40 0.17
C MET A 104 16.38 13.77 0.56
N GLU A 105 17.08 14.85 0.25
CA GLU A 105 16.73 16.19 0.73
C GLU A 105 15.34 16.65 0.31
N ALA A 106 14.89 16.26 -0.89
CA ALA A 106 13.51 16.52 -1.33
C ALA A 106 12.49 15.92 -0.35
N SER A 107 12.66 14.64 -0.02
CA SER A 107 11.75 13.95 0.91
C SER A 107 11.82 14.53 2.33
N LEU A 108 12.99 15.00 2.76
CA LEU A 108 13.14 15.66 4.06
C LEU A 108 12.34 16.96 4.11
N ILE A 109 12.42 17.75 3.04
CA ILE A 109 11.69 19.03 2.92
C ILE A 109 10.19 18.77 2.85
N ASP A 110 9.75 17.83 2.01
CA ASP A 110 8.34 17.52 1.81
C ASP A 110 7.66 16.97 3.08
N ASN A 111 8.42 16.25 3.91
CA ASN A 111 7.93 15.68 5.18
C ASN A 111 8.26 16.56 6.41
N ASP A 112 8.90 17.71 6.22
CA ASP A 112 9.34 18.61 7.30
C ASP A 112 10.11 17.88 8.42
N VAL A 113 11.07 17.03 8.03
CA VAL A 113 11.90 16.25 8.95
C VAL A 113 13.39 16.47 8.71
N ASP A 114 14.17 16.39 9.77
CA ASP A 114 15.63 16.45 9.69
C ASP A 114 16.25 15.11 9.29
N GLN A 115 17.41 15.16 8.63
CA GLN A 115 18.21 13.98 8.29
C GLN A 115 18.46 13.09 9.53
N GLN A 116 18.69 13.71 10.70
CA GLN A 116 18.92 12.98 11.95
C GLN A 116 17.75 12.07 12.34
N VAL A 117 16.52 12.46 12.03
CA VAL A 117 15.33 11.63 12.27
C VAL A 117 15.41 10.35 11.45
N ILE A 118 15.74 10.46 10.16
CA ILE A 118 15.90 9.31 9.26
C ILE A 118 17.05 8.42 9.69
N ASP A 119 18.19 9.00 10.02
CA ASP A 119 19.39 8.26 10.48
C ASP A 119 19.08 7.47 11.76
N ASN A 120 18.38 8.08 12.71
CA ASN A 120 17.96 7.42 13.96
C ASN A 120 16.93 6.30 13.69
N LEU A 121 15.99 6.52 12.78
CA LEU A 121 15.00 5.51 12.37
C LEU A 121 15.71 4.29 11.76
N LEU A 122 16.59 4.51 10.78
CA LEU A 122 17.33 3.43 10.13
C LEU A 122 18.20 2.67 11.14
N LYS A 123 18.92 3.37 12.01
CA LYS A 123 19.72 2.76 13.07
C LYS A 123 18.87 1.95 14.04
N ALA A 124 17.67 2.43 14.41
CA ALA A 124 16.74 1.69 15.24
C ALA A 124 16.26 0.40 14.55
N ILE A 125 15.94 0.45 13.26
CA ILE A 125 15.57 -0.73 12.47
C ILE A 125 16.74 -1.73 12.40
N GLU A 126 17.94 -1.27 12.06
CA GLU A 126 19.14 -2.12 11.98
C GLU A 126 19.44 -2.83 13.30
N ASN A 127 19.39 -2.09 14.42
CA ASN A 127 19.63 -2.63 15.75
C ASN A 127 18.57 -3.68 16.18
N ASN A 128 17.39 -3.63 15.58
CA ASN A 128 16.27 -4.53 15.90
C ASN A 128 16.04 -5.63 14.85
N THR A 129 16.86 -5.74 13.81
CA THR A 129 16.74 -6.81 12.79
C THR A 129 16.73 -8.21 13.37
N GLY A 130 17.45 -8.44 14.48
CA GLY A 130 17.46 -9.71 15.20
C GLY A 130 16.08 -10.14 15.72
N LEU A 131 15.20 -9.18 16.06
CA LEU A 131 13.83 -9.45 16.48
C LEU A 131 12.99 -10.03 15.32
N PHE A 132 13.08 -9.40 14.13
CA PHE A 132 12.39 -9.91 12.94
C PHE A 132 12.90 -11.29 12.53
N GLN A 133 14.20 -11.53 12.61
CA GLN A 133 14.78 -12.86 12.34
C GLN A 133 14.27 -13.91 13.32
N ARG A 134 14.12 -13.57 14.61
CA ARG A 134 13.54 -14.48 15.62
C ARG A 134 12.10 -14.80 15.30
N TYR A 135 11.29 -13.79 14.94
CA TYR A 135 9.90 -13.98 14.52
C TYR A 135 9.80 -14.91 13.31
N LEU A 136 10.61 -14.71 12.26
CA LEU A 136 10.59 -15.56 11.06
C LEU A 136 10.99 -17.01 11.37
N ARG A 137 11.99 -17.22 12.27
CA ARG A 137 12.35 -18.56 12.73
C ARG A 137 11.24 -19.22 13.54
N LEU A 138 10.57 -18.46 14.40
CA LEU A 138 9.41 -18.95 15.15
C LEU A 138 8.27 -19.33 14.21
N LYS A 139 7.94 -18.46 13.24
CA LYS A 139 6.91 -18.73 12.23
C LYS A 139 7.24 -20.00 11.43
N ALA A 140 8.49 -20.19 11.02
CA ALA A 140 8.91 -21.43 10.36
C ALA A 140 8.62 -22.67 11.21
N LYS A 141 8.94 -22.61 12.52
CA LYS A 141 8.61 -23.69 13.47
C LYS A 141 7.12 -23.97 13.57
N ILE A 142 6.31 -22.94 13.74
CA ILE A 142 4.85 -23.05 13.84
C ILE A 142 4.27 -23.69 12.57
N MET A 143 4.80 -23.31 11.42
CA MET A 143 4.41 -23.84 10.11
C MET A 143 5.01 -25.21 9.79
N ASN A 144 5.79 -25.78 10.70
CA ASN A 144 6.48 -27.06 10.53
C ASN A 144 7.39 -27.10 9.28
N LEU A 145 8.09 -25.97 9.02
CA LEU A 145 8.99 -25.80 7.90
C LEU A 145 10.44 -25.67 8.38
N PRO A 146 11.42 -26.23 7.68
CA PRO A 146 12.83 -26.06 8.02
C PRO A 146 13.29 -24.60 7.85
N LYS A 147 12.69 -23.89 6.89
CA LYS A 147 12.93 -22.48 6.58
C LYS A 147 11.75 -21.92 5.81
N LEU A 148 11.40 -20.63 6.07
CA LEU A 148 10.39 -19.93 5.26
C LEU A 148 10.97 -19.58 3.88
N GLY A 149 10.18 -19.82 2.83
CA GLY A 149 10.37 -19.18 1.53
C GLY A 149 9.75 -17.78 1.51
N GLY A 150 10.05 -16.97 0.49
CA GLY A 150 9.41 -15.66 0.31
C GLY A 150 7.88 -15.74 0.27
N HIS A 151 7.35 -16.81 -0.32
CA HIS A 151 5.90 -17.10 -0.39
C HIS A 151 5.28 -17.54 0.95
N ASP A 152 6.08 -17.76 1.99
CA ASP A 152 5.58 -18.15 3.33
C ASP A 152 5.51 -16.96 4.30
N ILE A 153 6.09 -15.81 3.95
CA ILE A 153 6.20 -14.64 4.85
C ILE A 153 4.82 -14.15 5.28
N PHE A 154 3.88 -14.04 4.34
CA PHE A 154 2.51 -13.60 4.59
C PHE A 154 1.50 -14.74 4.77
N ALA A 155 1.97 -15.98 4.75
CA ALA A 155 1.08 -17.13 4.99
C ALA A 155 0.38 -17.02 6.35
N PRO A 156 -0.91 -17.37 6.46
CA PRO A 156 -1.56 -17.50 7.76
C PRO A 156 -0.90 -18.59 8.60
N ILE A 157 -0.95 -18.44 9.92
CA ILE A 157 -0.49 -19.47 10.84
C ILE A 157 -1.46 -20.66 10.77
N PRO A 158 -0.98 -21.92 10.69
CA PRO A 158 -1.84 -23.09 10.74
C PRO A 158 -2.75 -23.07 11.98
N ASP A 159 -3.94 -23.58 11.83
CA ASP A 159 -4.96 -23.63 12.89
C ASP A 159 -5.44 -22.25 13.41
N ALA A 160 -5.03 -21.16 12.76
CA ALA A 160 -5.67 -19.88 13.01
C ALA A 160 -7.17 -19.98 12.63
N PRO A 161 -8.08 -19.48 13.48
CA PRO A 161 -9.48 -19.47 13.14
C PRO A 161 -9.70 -18.77 11.79
N ASP A 162 -10.37 -19.45 10.86
CA ASP A 162 -10.87 -18.83 9.62
C ASP A 162 -12.07 -17.94 9.98
N THR A 163 -11.78 -16.84 10.68
CA THR A 163 -12.82 -15.94 11.16
C THR A 163 -13.18 -15.00 10.02
N LYS A 164 -14.37 -15.21 9.48
CA LYS A 164 -14.97 -14.27 8.55
C LYS A 164 -15.63 -13.11 9.30
N PHE A 165 -15.38 -11.93 8.81
CA PHE A 165 -15.98 -10.70 9.28
C PHE A 165 -16.92 -10.18 8.21
N ASP A 166 -18.22 -10.28 8.43
CA ASP A 166 -19.14 -9.49 7.61
C ASP A 166 -18.88 -7.99 7.84
N TYR A 167 -19.35 -7.17 6.91
CA TYR A 167 -19.05 -5.73 6.94
C TYR A 167 -19.56 -5.03 8.20
N ASP A 168 -20.74 -5.43 8.69
CA ASP A 168 -21.35 -4.81 9.87
C ASP A 168 -20.60 -5.16 11.15
N LYS A 169 -20.12 -6.41 11.26
CA LYS A 169 -19.22 -6.79 12.38
C LYS A 169 -17.89 -6.07 12.30
N ALA A 170 -17.32 -5.92 11.12
CA ALA A 170 -16.08 -5.18 10.93
C ALA A 170 -16.26 -3.70 11.34
N GLN A 171 -17.35 -3.07 10.90
CA GLN A 171 -17.71 -1.71 11.29
C GLN A 171 -17.82 -1.58 12.83
N THR A 172 -18.55 -2.47 13.47
CA THR A 172 -18.73 -2.47 14.94
C THR A 172 -17.39 -2.61 15.65
N LEU A 173 -16.57 -3.59 15.25
CA LEU A 173 -15.26 -3.85 15.85
C LEU A 173 -14.33 -2.64 15.72
N ILE A 174 -14.30 -2.02 14.53
CA ILE A 174 -13.46 -0.84 14.27
C ILE A 174 -13.92 0.33 15.15
N ILE A 175 -15.22 0.62 15.18
CA ILE A 175 -15.76 1.70 15.99
C ILE A 175 -15.45 1.49 17.47
N GLU A 176 -15.63 0.28 17.99
CA GLU A 176 -15.29 -0.05 19.39
C GLU A 176 -13.79 0.11 19.68
N ALA A 177 -12.93 -0.30 18.75
CA ALA A 177 -11.49 -0.15 18.90
C ALA A 177 -11.09 1.34 18.99
N TYR A 178 -11.64 2.17 18.11
CA TYR A 178 -11.41 3.61 18.14
C TYR A 178 -11.97 4.27 19.39
N GLN A 179 -13.16 3.85 19.88
CA GLN A 179 -13.75 4.37 21.12
C GLN A 179 -12.90 4.07 22.37
N ARG A 180 -12.23 2.90 22.39
CA ARG A 180 -11.31 2.56 23.49
C ARG A 180 -10.05 3.41 23.49
N PHE A 181 -9.68 3.95 22.33
CA PHE A 181 -8.53 4.83 22.20
C PHE A 181 -8.92 6.27 22.51
N ASP A 182 -9.94 6.81 21.84
CA ASP A 182 -10.42 8.18 22.01
C ASP A 182 -11.82 8.34 21.41
N GLU A 183 -12.73 9.03 22.12
CA GLU A 183 -14.11 9.20 21.67
C GLU A 183 -14.25 10.14 20.47
N ASP A 184 -13.40 11.17 20.36
CA ASP A 184 -13.42 12.09 19.24
C ASP A 184 -12.96 11.40 17.94
N TYR A 185 -11.94 10.50 18.04
CA TYR A 185 -11.55 9.67 16.91
C TYR A 185 -12.70 8.73 16.48
N ALA A 186 -13.37 8.10 17.42
CA ALA A 186 -14.51 7.25 17.13
C ALA A 186 -15.67 8.03 16.47
N PHE A 187 -15.85 9.30 16.85
CA PHE A 187 -16.85 10.16 16.21
C PHE A 187 -16.55 10.38 14.73
N ALA A 188 -15.29 10.70 14.37
CA ALA A 188 -14.88 10.87 12.98
C ALA A 188 -15.09 9.59 12.16
N VAL A 189 -14.74 8.42 12.73
CA VAL A 189 -14.96 7.12 12.09
C VAL A 189 -16.45 6.83 11.88
N LYS A 190 -17.30 7.07 12.89
CA LYS A 190 -18.75 6.90 12.76
C LYS A 190 -19.36 7.82 11.70
N ASP A 191 -18.86 9.05 11.60
CA ASP A 191 -19.32 10.01 10.60
C ASP A 191 -19.06 9.50 9.18
N MET A 192 -17.90 8.88 8.92
CA MET A 192 -17.55 8.27 7.63
C MET A 192 -18.54 7.15 7.23
N PHE A 193 -18.88 6.27 8.16
CA PHE A 193 -19.87 5.22 7.92
C PHE A 193 -21.26 5.80 7.71
N THR A 194 -21.69 6.74 8.54
CA THR A 194 -23.03 7.35 8.48
C THR A 194 -23.27 8.11 7.18
N LYS A 195 -22.23 8.78 6.66
CA LYS A 195 -22.30 9.53 5.40
C LYS A 195 -22.10 8.68 4.16
N ASN A 196 -21.87 7.37 4.31
CA ASN A 196 -21.55 6.45 3.20
C ASN A 196 -20.35 6.91 2.37
N HIS A 197 -19.30 7.41 3.01
CA HIS A 197 -18.08 7.86 2.35
C HIS A 197 -17.08 6.71 2.09
N ILE A 198 -17.54 5.46 2.24
CA ILE A 198 -16.71 4.26 2.11
C ILE A 198 -17.28 3.36 1.01
N ASP A 199 -16.55 3.22 -0.08
CA ASP A 199 -16.84 2.26 -1.14
C ASP A 199 -16.09 0.94 -0.86
N SER A 200 -16.75 -0.04 -0.26
CA SER A 200 -16.14 -1.31 0.17
C SER A 200 -16.47 -2.51 -0.70
N THR A 201 -17.55 -2.45 -1.50
CA THR A 201 -18.02 -3.61 -2.27
C THR A 201 -17.08 -3.95 -3.43
N PRO A 202 -16.50 -5.16 -3.50
CA PRO A 202 -15.72 -5.59 -4.65
C PRO A 202 -16.60 -5.68 -5.91
N ARG A 203 -16.09 -5.21 -7.05
CA ARG A 203 -16.77 -5.29 -8.34
C ARG A 203 -15.82 -5.18 -9.52
N LEU A 204 -16.21 -5.69 -10.67
CA LEU A 204 -15.44 -5.59 -11.90
C LEU A 204 -15.19 -4.11 -12.26
N GLY A 205 -13.96 -3.79 -12.61
CA GLY A 205 -13.55 -2.43 -13.00
C GLY A 205 -13.22 -1.50 -11.83
N LYS A 206 -13.42 -1.94 -10.58
CA LYS A 206 -13.00 -1.18 -9.40
C LYS A 206 -11.47 -1.25 -9.26
N ALA A 207 -10.87 -0.14 -8.82
CA ALA A 207 -9.45 -0.09 -8.53
C ALA A 207 -9.06 -1.09 -7.43
N ASN A 208 -7.89 -1.70 -7.57
CA ASN A 208 -7.35 -2.64 -6.60
C ASN A 208 -6.70 -1.91 -5.43
N GLY A 209 -6.62 -2.60 -4.30
CA GLY A 209 -6.07 -2.05 -3.07
C GLY A 209 -7.09 -1.23 -2.30
N ALA A 210 -6.58 -0.32 -1.48
CA ALA A 210 -7.36 0.63 -0.70
C ALA A 210 -6.65 1.97 -0.69
N PHE A 211 -7.40 3.03 -0.50
CA PHE A 211 -6.87 4.37 -0.27
C PHE A 211 -7.93 5.25 0.38
N SER A 212 -7.48 6.22 1.17
CA SER A 212 -8.24 7.38 1.60
C SER A 212 -7.91 8.55 0.69
N TRP A 213 -8.92 9.29 0.26
CA TRP A 213 -8.76 10.50 -0.54
C TRP A 213 -9.36 11.68 0.19
N ASP A 214 -8.54 12.70 0.38
CA ASP A 214 -8.92 13.88 1.11
C ASP A 214 -9.80 14.80 0.28
N TRP A 215 -10.71 15.51 0.94
CA TRP A 215 -11.49 16.55 0.33
C TRP A 215 -11.46 17.78 1.22
N TYR A 216 -11.12 18.93 0.65
CA TYR A 216 -10.95 20.14 1.43
C TYR A 216 -12.28 20.80 1.85
N GLU A 217 -12.23 21.84 2.70
CA GLU A 217 -13.37 22.57 3.27
C GLU A 217 -14.29 21.74 4.18
N GLY A 218 -13.72 20.87 5.00
CA GLY A 218 -14.46 20.12 6.02
C GLY A 218 -15.49 19.14 5.45
N LYS A 219 -15.35 18.73 4.18
CA LYS A 219 -16.24 17.77 3.55
C LYS A 219 -15.91 16.32 3.88
N SER A 220 -14.84 16.10 4.65
CA SER A 220 -14.39 14.74 5.01
C SER A 220 -13.64 14.02 3.89
N ALA A 221 -13.01 12.91 4.23
CA ALA A 221 -12.35 12.02 3.27
C ALA A 221 -13.35 11.07 2.61
N TYR A 222 -12.88 10.40 1.55
CA TYR A 222 -13.57 9.28 0.90
C TYR A 222 -12.62 8.09 0.86
N ILE A 223 -13.13 6.91 1.20
CA ILE A 223 -12.35 5.67 1.23
C ILE A 223 -12.83 4.74 0.12
N LEU A 224 -11.87 4.22 -0.64
CA LEU A 224 -12.08 3.06 -1.48
C LEU A 224 -11.30 1.90 -0.87
N ASN A 225 -11.97 0.78 -0.64
CA ASN A 225 -11.31 -0.50 -0.34
C ASN A 225 -12.06 -1.67 -0.99
N ASN A 226 -11.48 -2.85 -0.98
CA ASN A 226 -12.11 -4.08 -1.47
C ASN A 226 -12.25 -5.03 -0.28
N PHE A 227 -13.44 -5.12 0.29
CA PHE A 227 -13.72 -5.90 1.49
C PHE A 227 -14.24 -7.30 1.12
N ASN A 228 -13.49 -8.35 1.46
CA ASN A 228 -13.76 -9.75 1.15
C ASN A 228 -13.94 -10.60 2.43
N GLU A 229 -14.37 -9.99 3.51
CA GLU A 229 -14.65 -10.63 4.81
C GLU A 229 -13.43 -11.23 5.52
N ALA A 230 -12.20 -10.96 5.06
CA ALA A 230 -10.99 -11.41 5.71
C ALA A 230 -10.58 -10.47 6.85
N LEU A 231 -9.88 -11.00 7.86
CA LEU A 231 -9.32 -10.17 8.94
C LEU A 231 -8.41 -9.04 8.41
N MET A 232 -7.65 -9.31 7.34
CA MET A 232 -6.82 -8.29 6.70
C MET A 232 -7.63 -7.14 6.11
N ASP A 233 -8.86 -7.40 5.65
CA ASP A 233 -9.73 -6.34 5.13
C ASP A 233 -10.21 -5.43 6.27
N VAL A 234 -10.43 -5.99 7.46
CA VAL A 234 -10.73 -5.20 8.69
C VAL A 234 -9.56 -4.29 9.04
N TYR A 235 -8.32 -4.81 9.02
CA TYR A 235 -7.13 -4.01 9.25
C TYR A 235 -6.95 -2.93 8.18
N THR A 236 -7.13 -3.27 6.91
CA THR A 236 -7.03 -2.32 5.80
C THR A 236 -8.07 -1.21 5.96
N LEU A 237 -9.34 -1.55 6.19
CA LEU A 237 -10.39 -0.56 6.41
C LEU A 237 -10.09 0.33 7.63
N SER A 238 -9.62 -0.26 8.74
CA SER A 238 -9.21 0.50 9.92
C SER A 238 -8.04 1.45 9.62
N HIS A 239 -7.07 1.02 8.80
CA HIS A 239 -5.93 1.85 8.37
C HIS A 239 -6.40 3.06 7.56
N GLU A 240 -7.25 2.84 6.56
CA GLU A 240 -7.79 3.93 5.73
C GLU A 240 -8.66 4.91 6.56
N LEU A 241 -9.41 4.39 7.54
CA LEU A 241 -10.15 5.22 8.48
C LEU A 241 -9.23 6.06 9.38
N GLY A 242 -8.02 5.59 9.67
CA GLY A 242 -6.97 6.38 10.34
C GLY A 242 -6.57 7.60 9.52
N HIS A 243 -6.33 7.44 8.22
CA HIS A 243 -6.09 8.55 7.30
C HIS A 243 -7.29 9.50 7.27
N ALA A 244 -8.51 8.98 7.10
CA ALA A 244 -9.72 9.78 7.08
C ALA A 244 -9.95 10.57 8.38
N THR A 245 -9.61 10.00 9.53
CA THR A 245 -9.66 10.68 10.83
C THR A 245 -8.66 11.82 10.88
N HIS A 246 -7.43 11.61 10.40
CA HIS A 246 -6.44 12.67 10.30
C HIS A 246 -6.96 13.82 9.42
N THR A 247 -7.49 13.50 8.24
CA THR A 247 -8.13 14.47 7.33
C THR A 247 -9.23 15.25 8.03
N TYR A 248 -10.11 14.58 8.76
CA TYR A 248 -11.24 15.19 9.48
C TYR A 248 -10.79 16.28 10.46
N TYR A 249 -9.62 16.13 11.08
CA TYR A 249 -9.10 17.11 12.03
C TYR A 249 -8.28 18.24 11.39
N TYR A 250 -7.41 17.94 10.43
CA TYR A 250 -6.57 18.98 9.86
C TYR A 250 -7.32 19.93 8.91
N GLU A 251 -8.30 19.44 8.17
CA GLU A 251 -9.08 20.27 7.23
C GLU A 251 -9.79 21.45 7.90
N ARG A 252 -10.07 21.36 9.18
CA ARG A 252 -10.72 22.43 9.94
C ARG A 252 -9.79 23.58 10.31
N SER A 253 -8.50 23.36 10.29
CA SER A 253 -7.49 24.29 10.78
C SER A 253 -6.41 24.63 9.75
N GLN A 254 -6.33 23.91 8.65
CA GLN A 254 -5.31 24.07 7.63
C GLN A 254 -5.85 24.70 6.35
N THR A 255 -4.97 25.36 5.58
CA THR A 255 -5.31 25.85 4.25
C THR A 255 -5.21 24.72 3.22
N ILE A 256 -5.85 24.90 2.06
CA ILE A 256 -5.79 23.93 0.95
C ILE A 256 -4.35 23.59 0.51
N LEU A 257 -3.39 24.47 0.76
CA LEU A 257 -1.98 24.22 0.41
C LEU A 257 -1.27 23.27 1.36
N ASN A 258 -1.89 22.96 2.50
CA ASN A 258 -1.36 22.06 3.53
C ASN A 258 -2.16 20.74 3.58
N VAL A 259 -3.02 20.50 2.60
CA VAL A 259 -3.80 19.28 2.42
C VAL A 259 -3.00 18.34 1.50
N GLY A 260 -2.56 17.16 2.01
CA GLY A 260 -1.80 16.22 1.22
C GLY A 260 -1.18 15.11 2.06
#